data_60baadb2bd1d97d9feb877db32454422
#
_entry.id   60baadb2bd1d97d9feb877db32454422
#
_cell.length_a   1.000
_cell.length_b   1.000
_cell.length_c   1.000
_cell.angle_alpha   90.00
_cell.angle_beta   90.00
_cell.angle_gamma   90.00
#
_symmetry.space_group_name_H-M   'P 1'
#
loop_
_entity.id
_entity.type
_entity.pdbx_description
1 polymer ?
#
loop_
_entity_poly.entity_id
_entity_poly.type
_entity_poly.pdbx_seq_one_letter_code
_entity_poly.pdbx_strand_id
1 'polypeptide(L)'
;MNPQNEGRRELDSVVINVELTLASIIQGVALFFLTDNARSVFTMRHWASFPYVAAGLCVIFIFWSRSIIHTLTLIRWPMEFGHNFFYIGCALGEAILFSRLDDPLAWFQLSATYAAVVWLLFVYDMRLIHARVAEARSEADHALYARARADQLRNIYALVPLLFFLNLACALAIWTWPDLFIARGGHVWLIGAQLVSFIAYLIFIGRHFSKIAQLLLQSRQAN
;
A
#
# COMPACT_ATOMS: atom_id res chain seq x y z
N MET A 1 19.02 -31.41 15.73
CA MET A 1 18.76 -30.09 15.14
C MET A 1 20.09 -29.35 15.03
N ASN A 2 20.37 -28.64 13.92
CA ASN A 2 21.67 -27.98 13.76
C ASN A 2 21.58 -26.58 14.44
N PRO A 3 22.47 -26.23 15.41
CA PRO A 3 22.45 -24.95 16.13
C PRO A 3 22.50 -23.73 15.23
N GLN A 4 23.11 -23.83 14.05
CA GLN A 4 23.15 -22.75 13.05
C GLN A 4 21.76 -22.45 12.46
N ASN A 5 20.87 -23.44 12.36
CA ASN A 5 19.51 -23.25 11.88
C ASN A 5 18.60 -22.59 12.93
N GLU A 6 18.83 -22.84 14.21
CA GLU A 6 18.09 -22.19 15.31
C GLU A 6 18.43 -20.71 15.40
N GLY A 7 19.71 -20.35 15.41
CA GLY A 7 20.14 -18.95 15.46
C GLY A 7 19.64 -18.14 14.25
N ARG A 8 19.56 -18.76 13.06
CA ARG A 8 19.01 -18.09 11.87
C ARG A 8 17.51 -17.87 11.98
N ARG A 9 16.75 -18.81 12.52
CA ARG A 9 15.30 -18.68 12.76
C ARG A 9 14.99 -17.60 13.79
N GLU A 10 15.78 -17.51 14.86
CA GLU A 10 15.62 -16.44 15.85
C GLU A 10 15.88 -15.06 15.24
N LEU A 11 16.95 -14.89 14.45
CA LEU A 11 17.24 -13.65 13.75
C LEU A 11 16.12 -13.26 12.77
N ASP A 12 15.63 -14.19 11.95
CA ASP A 12 14.51 -13.96 11.03
C ASP A 12 13.26 -13.50 11.79
N SER A 13 12.98 -14.07 12.96
CA SER A 13 11.84 -13.67 13.81
C SER A 13 12.00 -12.25 14.36
N VAL A 14 13.19 -11.90 14.82
CA VAL A 14 13.50 -10.55 15.32
C VAL A 14 13.34 -9.51 14.22
N VAL A 15 13.89 -9.78 13.03
CA VAL A 15 13.77 -8.87 11.87
C VAL A 15 12.30 -8.64 11.48
N ILE A 16 11.50 -9.70 11.38
CA ILE A 16 10.08 -9.61 11.08
C ILE A 16 9.36 -8.75 12.13
N ASN A 17 9.64 -8.95 13.41
CA ASN A 17 9.03 -8.17 14.49
C ASN A 17 9.41 -6.69 14.44
N VAL A 18 10.68 -6.38 14.14
CA VAL A 18 11.14 -4.99 13.97
C VAL A 18 10.44 -4.32 12.79
N GLU A 19 10.37 -5.00 11.63
CA GLU A 19 9.72 -4.46 10.44
C GLU A 19 8.21 -4.26 10.64
N LEU A 20 7.52 -5.20 11.28
CA LEU A 20 6.10 -5.05 11.61
C LEU A 20 5.85 -3.89 12.60
N THR A 21 6.75 -3.71 13.58
CA THR A 21 6.68 -2.59 14.51
C THR A 21 6.89 -1.27 13.79
N LEU A 22 7.91 -1.18 12.93
CA LEU A 22 8.19 0.01 12.12
C LEU A 22 7.00 0.35 11.21
N ALA A 23 6.46 -0.65 10.51
CA ALA A 23 5.28 -0.48 9.67
C ALA A 23 4.07 0.05 10.48
N SER A 24 3.85 -0.47 11.68
CA SER A 24 2.74 -0.04 12.54
C SER A 24 2.92 1.40 13.05
N ILE A 25 4.14 1.80 13.42
CA ILE A 25 4.46 3.17 13.84
C ILE A 25 4.22 4.14 12.68
N ILE A 26 4.74 3.82 11.49
CA ILE A 26 4.62 4.66 10.29
C ILE A 26 3.14 4.84 9.92
N GLN A 27 2.35 3.76 9.93
CA GLN A 27 0.92 3.84 9.65
C GLN A 27 0.13 4.56 10.75
N GLY A 28 0.58 4.48 12.00
CA GLY A 28 0.05 5.28 13.11
C GLY A 28 0.24 6.78 12.87
N VAL A 29 1.39 7.19 12.34
CA VAL A 29 1.66 8.58 11.96
C VAL A 29 0.76 9.01 10.79
N ALA A 30 0.60 8.19 9.75
CA ALA A 30 -0.33 8.49 8.65
C ALA A 30 -1.77 8.64 9.13
N LEU A 31 -2.23 7.76 10.03
CA LEU A 31 -3.56 7.84 10.65
C LEU A 31 -3.72 9.11 11.50
N PHE A 32 -2.68 9.53 12.23
CA PHE A 32 -2.68 10.79 12.96
C PHE A 32 -2.90 11.97 12.01
N PHE A 33 -2.15 12.06 10.91
CA PHE A 33 -2.32 13.13 9.93
C PHE A 33 -3.71 13.12 9.29
N LEU A 34 -4.24 11.95 8.96
CA LEU A 34 -5.61 11.83 8.44
C LEU A 34 -6.63 12.35 9.45
N THR A 35 -6.51 11.94 10.71
CA THR A 35 -7.45 12.32 11.78
C THR A 35 -7.39 13.82 12.07
N ASP A 36 -6.19 14.40 12.15
CA ASP A 36 -5.98 15.82 12.42
C ASP A 36 -6.59 16.69 11.31
N ASN A 37 -6.32 16.35 10.06
CA ASN A 37 -6.89 17.08 8.91
C ASN A 37 -8.40 16.83 8.74
N ALA A 38 -8.90 15.63 9.05
CA ALA A 38 -10.31 15.32 9.02
C ALA A 38 -11.12 16.11 10.07
N ARG A 39 -10.48 16.56 11.15
CA ARG A 39 -11.13 17.34 12.22
C ARG A 39 -11.85 18.58 11.66
N SER A 40 -11.24 19.30 10.74
CA SER A 40 -11.86 20.48 10.08
C SER A 40 -13.10 20.08 9.28
N VAL A 41 -13.04 18.96 8.54
CA VAL A 41 -14.16 18.41 7.74
C VAL A 41 -15.36 18.12 8.64
N PHE A 42 -15.14 17.50 9.79
CA PHE A 42 -16.19 17.16 10.76
C PHE A 42 -16.75 18.40 11.47
N THR A 43 -15.87 19.30 11.92
CA THR A 43 -16.26 20.49 12.70
C THR A 43 -17.06 21.48 11.84
N MET A 44 -16.63 21.68 10.58
CA MET A 44 -17.29 22.60 9.65
C MET A 44 -18.43 21.94 8.86
N ARG A 45 -18.70 20.65 9.08
CA ARG A 45 -19.74 19.86 8.37
C ARG A 45 -19.60 19.90 6.85
N HIS A 46 -18.35 19.85 6.34
CA HIS A 46 -18.07 19.81 4.92
C HIS A 46 -18.35 18.41 4.35
N TRP A 47 -19.63 18.07 4.16
CA TRP A 47 -20.09 16.74 3.74
C TRP A 47 -19.50 16.27 2.41
N ALA A 48 -19.20 17.20 1.50
CA ALA A 48 -18.58 16.91 0.21
C ALA A 48 -17.13 16.38 0.37
N SER A 49 -16.46 16.68 1.49
CA SER A 49 -15.10 16.22 1.78
C SER A 49 -15.06 14.87 2.52
N PHE A 50 -16.20 14.37 3.00
CA PHE A 50 -16.29 13.10 3.72
C PHE A 50 -15.77 11.89 2.92
N PRO A 51 -16.08 11.75 1.61
CA PRO A 51 -15.53 10.67 0.80
C PRO A 51 -13.99 10.70 0.68
N TYR A 52 -13.36 11.88 0.78
CA TYR A 52 -11.90 12.01 0.79
C TYR A 52 -11.29 11.44 2.08
N VAL A 53 -11.91 11.70 3.24
CA VAL A 53 -11.51 11.10 4.53
C VAL A 53 -11.62 9.57 4.46
N ALA A 54 -12.74 9.06 3.93
CA ALA A 54 -12.95 7.62 3.79
C ALA A 54 -11.95 6.99 2.79
N ALA A 55 -11.66 7.69 1.68
CA ALA A 55 -10.64 7.25 0.73
C ALA A 55 -9.24 7.26 1.36
N GLY A 56 -8.88 8.27 2.14
CA GLY A 56 -7.64 8.33 2.90
C GLY A 56 -7.48 7.15 3.86
N LEU A 57 -8.54 6.81 4.58
CA LEU A 57 -8.55 5.63 5.46
C LEU A 57 -8.35 4.33 4.66
N CYS A 58 -8.97 4.19 3.49
CA CYS A 58 -8.74 3.06 2.60
C CYS A 58 -7.28 2.99 2.11
N VAL A 59 -6.65 4.12 1.78
CA VAL A 59 -5.23 4.18 1.38
C VAL A 59 -4.35 3.62 2.49
N ILE A 60 -4.54 4.07 3.75
CA ILE A 60 -3.80 3.56 4.91
C ILE A 60 -3.96 2.04 5.02
N PHE A 61 -5.19 1.51 4.97
CA PHE A 61 -5.42 0.07 5.09
C PHE A 61 -4.85 -0.73 3.93
N ILE A 62 -4.92 -0.22 2.70
CA ILE A 62 -4.31 -0.85 1.52
C ILE A 62 -2.80 -0.97 1.71
N PHE A 63 -2.15 0.15 2.05
CA PHE A 63 -0.70 0.20 2.19
C PHE A 63 -0.23 -0.68 3.37
N TRP A 64 -0.89 -0.58 4.52
CA TRP A 64 -0.60 -1.41 5.68
C TRP A 64 -0.76 -2.91 5.39
N SER A 65 -1.86 -3.32 4.77
CA SER A 65 -2.10 -4.71 4.40
C SER A 65 -1.04 -5.24 3.43
N ARG A 66 -0.62 -4.42 2.46
CA ARG A 66 0.44 -4.78 1.51
C ARG A 66 1.79 -4.91 2.21
N SER A 67 2.10 -3.99 3.12
CA SER A 67 3.32 -4.03 3.93
C SER A 67 3.41 -5.32 4.75
N ILE A 68 2.35 -5.70 5.45
CA ILE A 68 2.31 -6.96 6.22
C ILE A 68 2.58 -8.16 5.31
N ILE A 69 1.92 -8.23 4.14
CA ILE A 69 2.13 -9.34 3.19
C ILE A 69 3.60 -9.39 2.76
N HIS A 70 4.21 -8.26 2.40
CA HIS A 70 5.60 -8.19 1.98
C HIS A 70 6.55 -8.59 3.10
N THR A 71 6.35 -8.07 4.32
CA THR A 71 7.17 -8.41 5.48
C THR A 71 7.12 -9.91 5.79
N LEU A 72 5.95 -10.50 5.78
CA LEU A 72 5.79 -11.92 6.11
C LEU A 72 6.30 -12.87 5.02
N THR A 73 6.34 -12.43 3.76
CA THR A 73 6.68 -13.29 2.61
C THR A 73 8.08 -13.07 2.06
N LEU A 74 8.55 -11.83 2.01
CA LEU A 74 9.73 -11.44 1.24
C LEU A 74 10.88 -10.93 2.11
N ILE A 75 10.56 -10.21 3.19
CA ILE A 75 11.58 -9.57 4.02
C ILE A 75 12.18 -10.63 4.94
N ARG A 76 13.48 -10.84 4.76
CA ARG A 76 14.35 -11.62 5.62
C ARG A 76 15.64 -10.81 5.77
N TRP A 77 16.44 -11.13 6.76
CA TRP A 77 17.74 -10.48 6.96
C TRP A 77 18.60 -10.39 5.68
N PRO A 78 19.33 -9.24 5.45
CA PRO A 78 19.37 -8.01 6.25
C PRO A 78 18.22 -7.05 5.91
N MET A 79 17.93 -6.09 6.82
CA MET A 79 16.99 -4.98 6.56
C MET A 79 17.35 -4.30 5.25
N GLU A 80 16.39 -4.27 4.32
CA GLU A 80 16.58 -3.67 3.00
C GLU A 80 16.42 -2.15 3.09
N PHE A 81 17.55 -1.45 3.20
CA PHE A 81 17.57 0.00 3.33
C PHE A 81 16.75 0.72 2.24
N GLY A 82 16.87 0.25 0.99
CA GLY A 82 16.13 0.86 -0.12
C GLY A 82 14.63 0.63 -0.03
N HIS A 83 14.17 -0.54 0.40
CA HIS A 83 12.76 -0.81 0.68
C HIS A 83 12.23 0.15 1.73
N ASN A 84 12.92 0.26 2.86
CA ASN A 84 12.54 1.14 3.97
C ASN A 84 12.55 2.62 3.58
N PHE A 85 13.50 3.04 2.74
CA PHE A 85 13.53 4.39 2.20
C PHE A 85 12.26 4.72 1.40
N PHE A 86 11.89 3.86 0.44
CA PHE A 86 10.65 4.04 -0.31
C PHE A 86 9.40 3.91 0.56
N TYR A 87 9.43 3.03 1.56
CA TYR A 87 8.33 2.85 2.50
C TYR A 87 8.06 4.14 3.30
N ILE A 88 9.11 4.75 3.85
CA ILE A 88 9.03 6.06 4.53
C ILE A 88 8.55 7.14 3.55
N GLY A 89 9.06 7.13 2.31
CA GLY A 89 8.62 8.04 1.24
C GLY A 89 7.12 7.93 0.96
N CYS A 90 6.58 6.71 0.94
CA CYS A 90 5.14 6.49 0.81
C CYS A 90 4.36 7.07 2.00
N ALA A 91 4.82 6.86 3.23
CA ALA A 91 4.15 7.41 4.41
C ALA A 91 4.16 8.95 4.44
N LEU A 92 5.25 9.58 4.02
CA LEU A 92 5.30 11.03 3.82
C LEU A 92 4.32 11.49 2.73
N GLY A 93 4.22 10.71 1.63
CA GLY A 93 3.23 10.95 0.58
C GLY A 93 1.79 10.88 1.09
N GLU A 94 1.48 9.92 1.96
CA GLU A 94 0.17 9.83 2.63
C GLU A 94 -0.10 11.07 3.50
N ALA A 95 0.85 11.49 4.32
CA ALA A 95 0.70 12.67 5.17
C ALA A 95 0.43 13.95 4.35
N ILE A 96 1.16 14.13 3.24
CA ILE A 96 0.95 15.26 2.31
C ILE A 96 -0.42 15.16 1.63
N LEU A 97 -0.82 13.98 1.17
CA LEU A 97 -2.14 13.74 0.56
C LEU A 97 -3.27 14.11 1.53
N PHE A 98 -3.17 13.69 2.79
CA PHE A 98 -4.20 13.94 3.80
C PHE A 98 -4.29 15.41 4.24
N SER A 99 -3.27 16.22 3.96
CA SER A 99 -3.35 17.68 4.17
C SER A 99 -4.24 18.40 3.15
N ARG A 100 -4.81 17.70 2.16
CA ARG A 100 -5.59 18.26 1.04
C ARG A 100 -6.98 17.61 0.88
N LEU A 101 -7.62 17.27 2.00
CA LEU A 101 -8.95 16.63 2.01
C LEU A 101 -10.08 17.55 1.49
N ASP A 102 -9.88 18.84 1.50
CA ASP A 102 -10.82 19.89 1.08
C ASP A 102 -10.48 20.50 -0.29
N ASP A 103 -9.37 20.05 -0.91
CA ASP A 103 -8.93 20.49 -2.25
C ASP A 103 -9.00 19.32 -3.25
N PRO A 104 -10.08 19.17 -4.02
CA PRO A 104 -10.25 18.07 -4.95
C PRO A 104 -9.15 17.97 -6.01
N LEU A 105 -8.67 19.10 -6.53
CA LEU A 105 -7.62 19.11 -7.55
C LEU A 105 -6.30 18.60 -6.97
N ALA A 106 -5.89 19.17 -5.84
CA ALA A 106 -4.67 18.77 -5.16
C ALA A 106 -4.73 17.30 -4.70
N TRP A 107 -5.90 16.82 -4.23
CA TRP A 107 -6.10 15.42 -3.87
C TRP A 107 -5.76 14.47 -5.02
N PHE A 108 -6.32 14.69 -6.21
CA PHE A 108 -6.07 13.80 -7.34
C PHE A 108 -4.65 13.94 -7.91
N GLN A 109 -4.05 15.13 -7.89
CA GLN A 109 -2.64 15.33 -8.27
C GLN A 109 -1.70 14.59 -7.32
N LEU A 110 -1.92 14.73 -6.00
CA LEU A 110 -1.11 14.06 -4.98
C LEU A 110 -1.36 12.55 -4.96
N SER A 111 -2.59 12.09 -5.22
CA SER A 111 -2.89 10.66 -5.38
C SER A 111 -2.15 10.05 -6.58
N ALA A 112 -2.04 10.77 -7.70
CA ALA A 112 -1.22 10.33 -8.83
C ALA A 112 0.26 10.28 -8.45
N THR A 113 0.78 11.32 -7.80
CA THR A 113 2.17 11.35 -7.33
C THR A 113 2.47 10.21 -6.36
N TYR A 114 1.58 9.98 -5.40
CA TYR A 114 1.67 8.88 -4.45
C TYR A 114 1.69 7.51 -5.16
N ALA A 115 0.78 7.31 -6.13
CA ALA A 115 0.78 6.09 -6.93
C ALA A 115 2.10 5.88 -7.69
N ALA A 116 2.75 6.95 -8.20
CA ALA A 116 4.06 6.85 -8.83
C ALA A 116 5.16 6.41 -7.85
N VAL A 117 5.16 6.92 -6.60
CA VAL A 117 6.11 6.50 -5.56
C VAL A 117 5.89 5.03 -5.17
N VAL A 118 4.63 4.61 -4.97
CA VAL A 118 4.27 3.21 -4.71
C VAL A 118 4.69 2.31 -5.88
N TRP A 119 4.57 2.79 -7.12
CA TRP A 119 5.03 2.04 -8.29
C TRP A 119 6.55 1.81 -8.26
N LEU A 120 7.32 2.84 -7.95
CA LEU A 120 8.78 2.72 -7.78
C LEU A 120 9.15 1.73 -6.67
N LEU A 121 8.45 1.76 -5.53
CA LEU A 121 8.61 0.78 -4.46
C LEU A 121 8.39 -0.64 -4.97
N PHE A 122 7.30 -0.89 -5.70
CA PHE A 122 7.00 -2.22 -6.22
C PHE A 122 8.00 -2.70 -7.28
N VAL A 123 8.49 -1.82 -8.14
CA VAL A 123 9.58 -2.13 -9.08
C VAL A 123 10.86 -2.48 -8.34
N TYR A 124 11.19 -1.71 -7.30
CA TYR A 124 12.33 -1.98 -6.45
C TYR A 124 12.24 -3.35 -5.77
N ASP A 125 11.09 -3.68 -5.18
CA ASP A 125 10.87 -4.92 -4.45
C ASP A 125 10.87 -6.16 -5.35
N MET A 126 10.68 -6.01 -6.66
CA MET A 126 10.74 -7.14 -7.59
C MET A 126 12.10 -7.85 -7.53
N ARG A 127 13.20 -7.14 -7.29
CA ARG A 127 14.53 -7.74 -7.11
C ARG A 127 14.61 -8.62 -5.86
N LEU A 128 13.91 -8.22 -4.76
CA LEU A 128 13.84 -9.04 -3.54
C LEU A 128 13.11 -10.35 -3.84
N ILE A 129 12.02 -10.28 -4.59
CA ILE A 129 11.28 -11.47 -5.04
C ILE A 129 12.18 -12.40 -5.86
N HIS A 130 12.95 -11.86 -6.82
CA HIS A 130 13.87 -12.66 -7.62
C HIS A 130 14.94 -13.34 -6.77
N ALA A 131 15.52 -12.65 -5.78
CA ALA A 131 16.46 -13.23 -4.85
C ALA A 131 15.85 -14.39 -4.05
N ARG A 132 14.59 -14.23 -3.58
CA ARG A 132 13.88 -15.29 -2.83
C ARG A 132 13.52 -16.48 -3.70
N VAL A 133 13.14 -16.27 -4.94
CA VAL A 133 12.91 -17.38 -5.90
C VAL A 133 14.18 -18.21 -6.10
N ALA A 134 15.34 -17.56 -6.18
CA ALA A 134 16.63 -18.26 -6.32
C ALA A 134 17.05 -19.04 -5.07
N GLU A 135 16.60 -18.61 -3.88
CA GLU A 135 16.89 -19.26 -2.58
C GLU A 135 15.88 -20.36 -2.22
N ALA A 136 14.78 -20.49 -2.96
CA ALA A 136 13.71 -21.47 -2.67
C ALA A 136 14.24 -22.91 -2.68
N ARG A 137 13.94 -23.68 -1.62
CA ARG A 137 14.42 -25.06 -1.46
C ARG A 137 13.33 -26.10 -1.44
N SER A 138 12.12 -25.72 -1.01
CA SER A 138 10.97 -26.61 -0.96
C SER A 138 9.96 -26.29 -2.06
N GLU A 139 9.13 -27.24 -2.42
CA GLU A 139 8.01 -27.02 -3.35
C GLU A 139 7.05 -25.95 -2.82
N ALA A 140 6.83 -25.90 -1.52
CA ALA A 140 6.01 -24.88 -0.87
C ALA A 140 6.63 -23.48 -0.99
N ASP A 141 7.97 -23.33 -0.87
CA ASP A 141 8.67 -22.06 -1.12
C ASP A 141 8.50 -21.61 -2.57
N HIS A 142 8.70 -22.52 -3.52
CA HIS A 142 8.50 -22.20 -4.94
C HIS A 142 7.08 -21.74 -5.24
N ALA A 143 6.05 -22.40 -4.67
CA ALA A 143 4.66 -22.00 -4.83
C ALA A 143 4.38 -20.63 -4.20
N LEU A 144 4.91 -20.35 -3.01
CA LEU A 144 4.77 -19.07 -2.31
C LEU A 144 5.38 -17.92 -3.11
N TYR A 145 6.63 -18.05 -3.56
CA TYR A 145 7.32 -16.99 -4.29
C TYR A 145 6.81 -16.81 -5.72
N ALA A 146 6.37 -17.88 -6.39
CA ALA A 146 5.68 -17.78 -7.68
C ALA A 146 4.39 -16.95 -7.54
N ARG A 147 3.65 -17.15 -6.46
CA ARG A 147 2.42 -16.39 -6.15
C ARG A 147 2.74 -14.93 -5.84
N ALA A 148 3.74 -14.67 -5.01
CA ALA A 148 4.19 -13.32 -4.68
C ALA A 148 4.66 -12.55 -5.94
N ARG A 149 5.43 -13.22 -6.81
CA ARG A 149 5.86 -12.66 -8.10
C ARG A 149 4.69 -12.33 -9.03
N ALA A 150 3.73 -13.23 -9.17
CA ALA A 150 2.55 -13.00 -10.02
C ALA A 150 1.71 -11.81 -9.51
N ASP A 151 1.56 -11.69 -8.19
CA ASP A 151 0.87 -10.57 -7.57
C ASP A 151 1.60 -9.25 -7.81
N GLN A 152 2.92 -9.23 -7.62
CA GLN A 152 3.75 -8.05 -7.83
C GLN A 152 3.74 -7.59 -9.29
N LEU A 153 3.86 -8.51 -10.25
CA LEU A 153 3.77 -8.19 -11.68
C LEU A 153 2.42 -7.55 -12.04
N ARG A 154 1.32 -8.08 -11.49
CA ARG A 154 0.00 -7.49 -11.70
C ARG A 154 -0.08 -6.06 -11.15
N ASN A 155 0.49 -5.80 -9.97
CA ASN A 155 0.54 -4.46 -9.40
C ASN A 155 1.38 -3.51 -10.28
N ILE A 156 2.55 -3.94 -10.74
CA ILE A 156 3.46 -3.12 -11.55
C ILE A 156 2.88 -2.81 -12.94
N TYR A 157 2.25 -3.78 -13.60
CA TYR A 157 1.85 -3.62 -15.01
C TYR A 157 0.37 -3.28 -15.20
N ALA A 158 -0.47 -3.43 -14.17
CA ALA A 158 -1.90 -3.17 -14.32
C ALA A 158 -2.45 -2.23 -13.25
N LEU A 159 -2.40 -2.61 -11.97
CA LEU A 159 -3.18 -1.91 -10.94
C LEU A 159 -2.63 -0.53 -10.62
N VAL A 160 -1.32 -0.41 -10.39
CA VAL A 160 -0.72 0.88 -10.01
C VAL A 160 -0.68 1.86 -11.19
N PRO A 161 -0.28 1.44 -12.43
CA PRO A 161 -0.43 2.31 -13.60
C PRO A 161 -1.87 2.78 -13.83
N LEU A 162 -2.84 1.87 -13.71
CA LEU A 162 -4.25 2.24 -13.85
C LEU A 162 -4.65 3.32 -12.83
N LEU A 163 -4.28 3.14 -11.55
CA LEU A 163 -4.56 4.13 -10.51
C LEU A 163 -3.85 5.47 -10.79
N PHE A 164 -2.59 5.43 -11.21
CA PHE A 164 -1.85 6.63 -11.60
C PHE A 164 -2.56 7.41 -12.70
N PHE A 165 -2.87 6.76 -13.82
CA PHE A 165 -3.50 7.44 -14.96
C PHE A 165 -4.94 7.87 -14.68
N LEU A 166 -5.71 7.12 -13.88
CA LEU A 166 -7.06 7.53 -13.48
C LEU A 166 -7.02 8.79 -12.59
N ASN A 167 -6.12 8.85 -11.62
CA ASN A 167 -5.97 10.04 -10.78
C ASN A 167 -5.51 11.25 -11.60
N LEU A 168 -4.56 11.04 -12.52
CA LEU A 168 -4.10 12.09 -13.43
C LEU A 168 -5.24 12.60 -14.33
N ALA A 169 -6.06 11.70 -14.87
CA ALA A 169 -7.22 12.05 -15.68
C ALA A 169 -8.27 12.80 -14.86
N CYS A 170 -8.52 12.40 -13.60
CA CYS A 170 -9.43 13.14 -12.70
C CYS A 170 -8.88 14.54 -12.41
N ALA A 171 -7.59 14.68 -12.11
CA ALA A 171 -6.97 15.99 -11.89
C ALA A 171 -7.08 16.88 -13.14
N LEU A 172 -6.79 16.31 -14.32
CA LEU A 172 -6.92 17.03 -15.59
C LEU A 172 -8.37 17.45 -15.87
N ALA A 173 -9.34 16.58 -15.61
CA ALA A 173 -10.76 16.89 -15.77
C ALA A 173 -11.20 18.04 -14.86
N ILE A 174 -10.81 18.01 -13.59
CA ILE A 174 -11.12 19.08 -12.62
C ILE A 174 -10.46 20.39 -13.06
N TRP A 175 -9.20 20.35 -13.51
CA TRP A 175 -8.48 21.53 -13.97
C TRP A 175 -9.08 22.13 -15.23
N THR A 176 -9.55 21.29 -16.17
CA THR A 176 -10.10 21.74 -17.46
C THR A 176 -11.54 22.24 -17.32
N TRP A 177 -12.36 21.64 -16.44
CA TRP A 177 -13.77 21.97 -16.25
C TRP A 177 -14.09 22.29 -14.77
N PRO A 178 -13.50 23.36 -14.19
CA PRO A 178 -13.68 23.69 -12.77
C PRO A 178 -15.15 23.98 -12.42
N ASP A 179 -15.91 24.60 -13.32
CA ASP A 179 -17.33 24.87 -13.09
C ASP A 179 -18.15 23.60 -12.88
N LEU A 180 -17.85 22.53 -13.62
CA LEU A 180 -18.55 21.26 -13.48
C LEU A 180 -18.11 20.53 -12.22
N PHE A 181 -16.80 20.42 -12.00
CA PHE A 181 -16.28 19.56 -10.95
C PHE A 181 -16.19 20.25 -9.59
N ILE A 182 -15.87 21.55 -9.53
CA ILE A 182 -15.77 22.28 -8.26
C ILE A 182 -17.09 22.99 -7.97
N ALA A 183 -17.56 23.90 -8.84
CA ALA A 183 -18.73 24.73 -8.53
C ALA A 183 -20.03 23.92 -8.43
N ARG A 184 -20.20 22.88 -9.25
CA ARG A 184 -21.38 21.99 -9.23
C ARG A 184 -21.17 20.71 -8.44
N GLY A 185 -20.02 20.53 -7.78
CA GLY A 185 -19.73 19.37 -6.93
C GLY A 185 -19.49 18.05 -7.67
N GLY A 186 -19.19 18.07 -8.98
CA GLY A 186 -18.92 16.87 -9.78
C GLY A 186 -17.74 16.02 -9.26
N HIS A 187 -16.80 16.64 -8.52
CA HIS A 187 -15.68 15.95 -7.87
C HIS A 187 -16.15 14.86 -6.89
N VAL A 188 -17.34 14.98 -6.30
CA VAL A 188 -17.89 13.98 -5.37
C VAL A 188 -18.13 12.63 -6.07
N TRP A 189 -18.51 12.65 -7.35
CA TRP A 189 -18.65 11.42 -8.14
C TRP A 189 -17.28 10.77 -8.44
N LEU A 190 -16.25 11.59 -8.70
CA LEU A 190 -14.91 11.09 -8.96
C LEU A 190 -14.33 10.41 -7.72
N ILE A 191 -14.41 11.07 -6.55
CA ILE A 191 -13.92 10.49 -5.30
C ILE A 191 -14.78 9.30 -4.86
N GLY A 192 -16.08 9.31 -5.13
CA GLY A 192 -16.97 8.18 -4.89
C GLY A 192 -16.55 6.95 -5.69
N ALA A 193 -16.25 7.10 -6.97
CA ALA A 193 -15.75 6.03 -7.82
C ALA A 193 -14.37 5.52 -7.35
N GLN A 194 -13.47 6.41 -6.94
CA GLN A 194 -12.18 6.04 -6.34
C GLN A 194 -12.37 5.23 -5.06
N LEU A 195 -13.27 5.67 -4.16
CA LEU A 195 -13.56 4.98 -2.90
C LEU A 195 -14.11 3.57 -3.14
N VAL A 196 -15.04 3.41 -4.08
CA VAL A 196 -15.56 2.08 -4.47
C VAL A 196 -14.44 1.18 -4.98
N SER A 197 -13.52 1.73 -5.79
CA SER A 197 -12.35 0.99 -6.30
C SER A 197 -11.41 0.57 -5.17
N PHE A 198 -11.16 1.42 -4.19
CA PHE A 198 -10.34 1.10 -3.02
C PHE A 198 -10.98 0.02 -2.15
N ILE A 199 -12.29 0.10 -1.89
CA ILE A 199 -13.02 -0.94 -1.13
C ILE A 199 -12.96 -2.28 -1.86
N ALA A 200 -13.19 -2.30 -3.19
CA ALA A 200 -13.08 -3.51 -4.00
C ALA A 200 -11.66 -4.10 -3.93
N TYR A 201 -10.63 -3.25 -3.95
CA TYR A 201 -9.25 -3.69 -3.83
C TYR A 201 -8.92 -4.23 -2.43
N LEU A 202 -9.43 -3.63 -1.36
CA LEU A 202 -9.29 -4.14 0.01
C LEU A 202 -9.92 -5.53 0.17
N ILE A 203 -11.13 -5.73 -0.37
CA ILE A 203 -11.78 -7.05 -0.39
C ILE A 203 -10.92 -8.07 -1.14
N PHE A 204 -10.36 -7.66 -2.28
CA PHE A 204 -9.45 -8.50 -3.06
C PHE A 204 -8.20 -8.88 -2.25
N ILE A 205 -7.53 -7.91 -1.59
CA ILE A 205 -6.37 -8.16 -0.73
C ILE A 205 -6.72 -9.15 0.38
N GLY A 206 -7.84 -8.97 1.08
CA GLY A 206 -8.28 -9.85 2.15
C GLY A 206 -8.47 -11.31 1.69
N ARG A 207 -9.08 -11.51 0.53
CA ARG A 207 -9.22 -12.84 -0.09
C ARG A 207 -7.89 -13.44 -0.54
N HIS A 208 -6.98 -12.61 -0.97
CA HIS A 208 -5.65 -13.04 -1.42
C HIS A 208 -4.76 -13.41 -0.24
N PHE A 209 -4.86 -12.65 0.86
CA PHE A 209 -4.08 -12.86 2.07
C PHE A 209 -4.31 -14.25 2.69
N SER A 210 -5.55 -14.72 2.75
CA SER A 210 -5.86 -16.06 3.28
C SER A 210 -5.15 -17.18 2.51
N LYS A 211 -5.01 -17.05 1.19
CA LYS A 211 -4.27 -18.02 0.36
C LYS A 211 -2.76 -17.98 0.59
N ILE A 212 -2.20 -16.77 0.72
CA ILE A 212 -0.78 -16.59 1.02
C ILE A 212 -0.44 -17.12 2.41
N ALA A 213 -1.30 -16.87 3.41
CA ALA A 213 -1.10 -17.35 4.78
C ALA A 213 -1.02 -18.90 4.84
N GLN A 214 -1.85 -19.60 4.07
CA GLN A 214 -1.79 -21.07 3.97
C GLN A 214 -0.44 -21.54 3.39
N LEU A 215 0.00 -20.95 2.27
CA LEU A 215 1.28 -21.30 1.67
C LEU A 215 2.46 -20.98 2.58
N LEU A 216 2.40 -19.86 3.32
CA LEU A 216 3.42 -19.48 4.28
C LEU A 216 3.54 -20.50 5.43
N LEU A 217 2.41 -20.99 5.95
CA LEU A 217 2.40 -22.03 6.98
C LEU A 217 3.00 -23.35 6.46
N GLN A 218 2.65 -23.75 5.24
CA GLN A 218 3.21 -24.94 4.60
C GLN A 218 4.74 -24.82 4.39
N SER A 219 5.21 -23.67 3.90
CA SER A 219 6.63 -23.39 3.72
C SER A 219 7.40 -23.46 5.05
N ARG A 220 6.84 -22.94 6.14
CA ARG A 220 7.46 -22.99 7.47
C ARG A 220 7.49 -24.40 8.09
N GLN A 221 6.55 -25.26 7.73
CA GLN A 221 6.54 -26.66 8.18
C GLN A 221 7.51 -27.55 7.41
N ALA A 222 7.80 -27.21 6.15
CA ALA A 222 8.70 -27.96 5.28
C ALA A 222 10.20 -27.66 5.53
N ASN A 223 10.54 -26.57 6.23
CA ASN A 223 11.90 -26.12 6.57
C ASN A 223 12.18 -26.28 8.07
#